data_f9479c851a653d1cce758c2f81808a6c
#
_entry.id   f9479c851a653d1cce758c2f81808a6c
#
_cell.length_a   1.000
_cell.length_b   1.000
_cell.length_c   1.000
_cell.angle_alpha   90.00
_cell.angle_beta   90.00
_cell.angle_gamma   90.00
#
_symmetry.space_group_name_H-M   'P 1'
#
loop_
_entity.id
_entity.type
_entity.pdbx_description
1 polymer ?
#
loop_
_entity_poly.entity_id
_entity_poly.type
_entity_poly.pdbx_seq_one_letter_code
_entity_poly.pdbx_strand_id
1 'polypeptide(L)'
;LLCELSGADSAAPALPPLVQEAMEDIRANYAGLYGVEELSERLGVSKSHLVRMFTAALGIPPGRYLTKVRVEAAMRLLLHREYTLDVIASLCGFSGANYLCRVFKKETGHSPAQWRAMAGQSLRPGLSPEESQREQELYI
;
A
#
# COMPACT_ATOMS: atom_id res chain seq x y z
N LEU A 1 -13.86 -13.21 -27.71
CA LEU A 1 -13.76 -13.16 -27.30
C LEU A 1 -13.39 -12.90 -26.69
N LEU A 2 -13.13 -12.79 -26.57
CA LEU A 2 -12.82 -12.56 -25.97
C LEU A 2 -12.87 -11.88 -25.51
N CYS A 3 -12.76 -11.62 -25.81
CA CYS A 3 -12.75 -11.01 -25.41
C CYS A 3 -13.19 -10.68 -24.93
N GLU A 4 -13.55 -11.10 -25.28
CA GLU A 4 -14.08 -10.91 -24.71
C GLU A 4 -14.02 -10.63 -23.88
N LEU A 5 -13.55 -10.80 -23.89
CA LEU A 5 -13.48 -10.39 -23.14
C LEU A 5 -13.71 -9.50 -22.80
N SER A 6 -13.67 -9.40 -23.14
CA SER A 6 -14.00 -8.03 -22.94
C SER A 6 -15.39 -7.79 -22.33
N GLY A 7 -16.16 -8.74 -22.35
CA GLY A 7 -17.44 -8.68 -21.65
C GLY A 7 -17.26 -8.38 -20.18
N ALA A 8 -16.21 -8.88 -19.58
CA ALA A 8 -15.91 -8.59 -18.20
C ALA A 8 -15.61 -7.12 -17.97
N ASP A 9 -14.97 -6.48 -18.93
CA ASP A 9 -14.65 -5.06 -18.82
C ASP A 9 -15.91 -4.22 -18.83
N SER A 10 -16.88 -4.59 -19.64
CA SER A 10 -18.11 -3.83 -19.73
C SER A 10 -18.97 -3.99 -18.49
N ALA A 11 -18.78 -5.06 -17.74
CA ALA A 11 -19.57 -5.30 -16.54
C ALA A 11 -19.13 -4.40 -15.38
N ALA A 12 -17.88 -3.98 -15.32
CA ALA A 12 -17.36 -3.14 -14.26
C ALA A 12 -17.13 -1.72 -14.78
N PRO A 13 -17.66 -0.71 -14.08
CA PRO A 13 -17.41 0.66 -14.51
C PRO A 13 -15.92 0.97 -14.43
N ALA A 14 -15.41 1.64 -15.44
CA ALA A 14 -14.02 2.06 -15.43
C ALA A 14 -13.83 3.17 -14.42
N LEU A 15 -12.66 3.16 -13.75
CA LEU A 15 -12.33 4.25 -12.84
C LEU A 15 -12.13 5.54 -13.62
N PRO A 16 -12.52 6.69 -13.04
CA PRO A 16 -12.26 7.97 -13.71
C PRO A 16 -10.76 8.13 -14.00
N PRO A 17 -10.41 8.75 -15.13
CA PRO A 17 -8.99 8.94 -15.45
C PRO A 17 -8.19 9.62 -14.35
N LEU A 18 -8.78 10.62 -13.69
CA LEU A 18 -8.10 11.31 -12.59
C LEU A 18 -7.73 10.33 -11.46
N VAL A 19 -8.65 9.43 -11.13
CA VAL A 19 -8.41 8.46 -10.06
C VAL A 19 -7.31 7.48 -10.47
N GLN A 20 -7.34 7.03 -11.72
CA GLN A 20 -6.30 6.13 -12.22
C GLN A 20 -4.93 6.79 -12.19
N GLU A 21 -4.86 8.04 -12.63
CA GLU A 21 -3.59 8.79 -12.61
C GLU A 21 -3.09 8.97 -11.19
N ALA A 22 -4.01 9.26 -10.26
CA ALA A 22 -3.63 9.42 -8.86
C ALA A 22 -3.07 8.13 -8.28
N MET A 23 -3.70 7.01 -8.56
CA MET A 23 -3.22 5.71 -8.08
C MET A 23 -1.84 5.40 -8.64
N GLU A 24 -1.65 5.64 -9.93
CA GLU A 24 -0.37 5.39 -10.58
C GLU A 24 0.73 6.28 -10.02
N ASP A 25 0.43 7.56 -9.81
CA ASP A 25 1.39 8.50 -9.25
C ASP A 25 1.77 8.09 -7.82
N ILE A 26 0.79 7.70 -7.02
CA ILE A 26 1.06 7.24 -5.66
C ILE A 26 1.96 6.01 -5.69
N ARG A 27 1.64 5.02 -6.50
CA ARG A 27 2.42 3.79 -6.56
C ARG A 27 3.83 4.02 -7.07
N ALA A 28 4.00 4.97 -7.96
CA ALA A 28 5.32 5.27 -8.51
C ALA A 28 6.17 6.13 -7.58
N ASN A 29 5.54 6.98 -6.77
CA ASN A 29 6.27 8.02 -6.05
C ASN A 29 5.98 8.06 -4.54
N TYR A 30 5.45 6.99 -3.97
CA TYR A 30 5.01 6.99 -2.57
C TYR A 30 6.13 7.40 -1.60
N ALA A 31 7.36 7.10 -1.92
CA ALA A 31 8.47 7.38 -1.01
C ALA A 31 8.79 8.87 -0.95
N GLY A 32 8.62 9.57 -2.06
CA GLY A 32 8.96 10.99 -2.14
C GLY A 32 7.77 11.93 -2.09
N LEU A 33 6.56 11.41 -2.07
CA LEU A 33 5.37 12.23 -2.11
C LEU A 33 5.04 12.74 -0.71
N TYR A 34 4.93 14.05 -0.56
CA TYR A 34 4.62 14.64 0.74
C TYR A 34 3.20 14.35 1.20
N GLY A 35 2.26 14.31 0.28
CA GLY A 35 0.88 14.07 0.65
C GLY A 35 -0.08 14.46 -0.46
N VAL A 36 -1.35 14.57 -0.07
CA VAL A 36 -2.43 14.78 -1.02
C VAL A 36 -2.34 16.13 -1.71
N GLU A 37 -1.81 17.15 -1.02
CA GLU A 37 -1.68 18.47 -1.60
C GLU A 37 -0.71 18.47 -2.76
N GLU A 38 0.45 17.86 -2.57
CA GLU A 38 1.41 17.74 -3.66
C GLU A 38 0.84 16.91 -4.80
N LEU A 39 0.15 15.82 -4.46
CA LEU A 39 -0.46 14.97 -5.46
C LEU A 39 -1.46 15.74 -6.32
N SER A 40 -2.32 16.54 -5.68
CA SER A 40 -3.30 17.33 -6.41
C SER A 40 -2.63 18.34 -7.32
N GLU A 41 -1.54 18.97 -6.87
CA GLU A 41 -0.80 19.91 -7.71
C GLU A 41 -0.21 19.22 -8.92
N ARG A 42 0.35 18.03 -8.73
CA ARG A 42 0.92 17.28 -9.86
C ARG A 42 -0.13 16.91 -10.89
N LEU A 43 -1.35 16.68 -10.43
CA LEU A 43 -2.45 16.29 -11.31
C LEU A 43 -3.23 17.48 -11.85
N GLY A 44 -2.90 18.69 -11.40
CA GLY A 44 -3.53 19.91 -11.89
C GLY A 44 -4.96 20.11 -11.43
N VAL A 45 -5.32 19.59 -10.27
CA VAL A 45 -6.66 19.73 -9.71
C VAL A 45 -6.58 20.21 -8.27
N SER A 46 -7.73 20.66 -7.73
CA SER A 46 -7.77 21.04 -6.33
C SER A 46 -7.76 19.81 -5.45
N LYS A 47 -7.25 19.98 -4.22
CA LYS A 47 -7.23 18.90 -3.26
C LYS A 47 -8.64 18.37 -2.98
N SER A 48 -9.60 19.28 -2.82
CA SER A 48 -10.98 18.88 -2.54
C SER A 48 -11.56 18.04 -3.66
N HIS A 49 -11.30 18.43 -4.89
CA HIS A 49 -11.80 17.69 -6.05
C HIS A 49 -11.19 16.29 -6.08
N LEU A 50 -9.89 16.21 -5.88
CA LEU A 50 -9.20 14.92 -5.88
C LEU A 50 -9.74 14.00 -4.78
N VAL A 51 -9.87 14.52 -3.56
CA VAL A 51 -10.36 13.72 -2.44
C VAL A 51 -11.78 13.21 -2.73
N ARG A 52 -12.64 14.08 -3.24
CA ARG A 52 -14.02 13.69 -3.50
C ARG A 52 -14.10 12.61 -4.58
N MET A 53 -13.40 12.82 -5.69
CA MET A 53 -13.43 11.86 -6.79
C MET A 53 -12.82 10.53 -6.39
N PHE A 54 -11.68 10.58 -5.69
CA PHE A 54 -10.97 9.38 -5.28
C PHE A 54 -11.81 8.56 -4.29
N THR A 55 -12.38 9.24 -3.30
CA THR A 55 -13.20 8.56 -2.30
C THR A 55 -14.46 7.94 -2.92
N ALA A 56 -15.07 8.66 -3.86
CA ALA A 56 -16.26 8.13 -4.53
C ALA A 56 -15.94 6.88 -5.33
N ALA A 57 -14.77 6.83 -5.94
CA ALA A 57 -14.40 5.70 -6.79
C ALA A 57 -13.87 4.50 -6.01
N LEU A 58 -13.09 4.73 -4.96
CA LEU A 58 -12.39 3.66 -4.25
C LEU A 58 -12.86 3.42 -2.83
N GLY A 59 -13.72 4.29 -2.29
CA GLY A 59 -14.23 4.13 -0.93
C GLY A 59 -13.28 4.61 0.16
N ILE A 60 -12.07 5.03 -0.19
CA ILE A 60 -11.10 5.57 0.76
C ILE A 60 -10.47 6.82 0.17
N PRO A 61 -10.07 7.77 1.02
CA PRO A 61 -9.41 8.98 0.50
C PRO A 61 -7.99 8.69 0.01
N PRO A 62 -7.45 9.56 -0.85
CA PRO A 62 -6.11 9.31 -1.41
C PRO A 62 -5.00 9.29 -0.36
N GLY A 63 -5.15 10.05 0.74
CA GLY A 63 -4.16 10.00 1.80
C GLY A 63 -4.08 8.63 2.45
N ARG A 64 -5.23 7.99 2.64
CA ARG A 64 -5.24 6.65 3.19
C ARG A 64 -4.68 5.63 2.20
N TYR A 65 -4.96 5.82 0.92
CA TYR A 65 -4.40 4.95 -0.10
C TYR A 65 -2.87 5.05 -0.11
N LEU A 66 -2.34 6.26 -0.01
CA LEU A 66 -0.89 6.48 0.07
C LEU A 66 -0.30 5.75 1.28
N THR A 67 -0.96 5.85 2.44
CA THR A 67 -0.52 5.16 3.64
C THR A 67 -0.49 3.65 3.43
N LYS A 68 -1.52 3.11 2.81
CA LYS A 68 -1.57 1.66 2.55
C LYS A 68 -0.45 1.22 1.62
N VAL A 69 -0.17 1.99 0.59
CA VAL A 69 0.92 1.68 -0.34
C VAL A 69 2.26 1.69 0.39
N ARG A 70 2.48 2.67 1.25
CA ARG A 70 3.71 2.75 2.04
C ARG A 70 3.86 1.57 2.99
N VAL A 71 2.77 1.16 3.64
CA VAL A 71 2.80 0.02 4.54
C VAL A 71 3.08 -1.27 3.78
N GLU A 72 2.48 -1.44 2.61
CA GLU A 72 2.76 -2.61 1.78
C GLU A 72 4.23 -2.67 1.36
N ALA A 73 4.80 -1.51 1.04
CA ALA A 73 6.22 -1.44 0.71
C ALA A 73 7.08 -1.84 1.91
N ALA A 74 6.69 -1.38 3.09
CA ALA A 74 7.41 -1.74 4.31
C ALA A 74 7.33 -3.25 4.58
N MET A 75 6.18 -3.85 4.34
CA MET A 75 6.02 -5.29 4.49
C MET A 75 7.03 -6.05 3.63
N ARG A 76 7.18 -5.64 2.39
CA ARG A 76 8.13 -6.30 1.49
C ARG A 76 9.56 -6.14 1.98
N LEU A 77 9.92 -4.94 2.43
CA LEU A 77 11.29 -4.68 2.87
C LEU A 77 11.61 -5.36 4.20
N LEU A 78 10.61 -5.59 5.03
CA LEU A 78 10.82 -6.28 6.31
C LEU A 78 11.25 -7.73 6.13
N LEU A 79 11.02 -8.31 4.97
CA LEU A 79 11.48 -9.66 4.69
C LEU A 79 13.00 -9.71 4.53
N HIS A 80 13.63 -8.57 4.31
CA HIS A 80 15.08 -8.47 4.17
C HIS A 80 15.67 -8.04 5.51
N ARG A 81 16.33 -8.98 6.19
CA ARG A 81 16.84 -8.73 7.54
C ARG A 81 17.95 -7.70 7.58
N GLU A 82 18.61 -7.45 6.47
CA GLU A 82 19.68 -6.47 6.42
C GLU A 82 19.18 -5.04 6.57
N TYR A 83 17.89 -4.79 6.35
CA TYR A 83 17.34 -3.45 6.49
C TYR A 83 16.89 -3.18 7.92
N THR A 84 17.38 -2.07 8.49
CA THR A 84 16.90 -1.60 9.78
C THR A 84 15.57 -0.88 9.61
N LEU A 85 14.86 -0.69 10.72
CA LEU A 85 13.60 0.03 10.66
C LEU A 85 13.78 1.48 10.19
N ASP A 86 14.92 2.10 10.54
CA ASP A 86 15.20 3.45 10.07
C ASP A 86 15.36 3.50 8.56
N VAL A 87 16.05 2.53 8.00
CA VAL A 87 16.24 2.44 6.55
C VAL A 87 14.90 2.19 5.87
N ILE A 88 14.11 1.26 6.39
CA ILE A 88 12.81 0.94 5.82
C ILE A 88 11.88 2.16 5.86
N ALA A 89 11.87 2.88 6.99
CA ALA A 89 11.05 4.09 7.10
C ALA A 89 11.44 5.10 6.02
N SER A 90 12.73 5.31 5.84
CA SER A 90 13.21 6.25 4.83
C SER A 90 12.81 5.82 3.42
N LEU A 91 13.00 4.54 3.10
CA LEU A 91 12.70 4.02 1.77
C LEU A 91 11.21 4.03 1.45
N CYS A 92 10.36 3.98 2.46
CA CYS A 92 8.91 3.93 2.25
C CYS A 92 8.24 5.30 2.37
N GLY A 93 8.99 6.33 2.74
CA GLY A 93 8.44 7.68 2.82
C GLY A 93 7.90 8.07 4.18
N PHE A 94 8.24 7.31 5.23
CA PHE A 94 7.90 7.70 6.59
C PHE A 94 8.96 8.64 7.16
N SER A 95 8.55 9.53 8.07
CA SER A 95 9.46 10.51 8.64
C SER A 95 10.49 9.88 9.58
N GLY A 96 10.23 8.68 10.09
CA GLY A 96 11.15 7.99 10.95
C GLY A 96 10.60 6.65 11.39
N ALA A 97 11.45 5.86 12.07
CA ALA A 97 11.07 4.52 12.49
C ALA A 97 9.90 4.53 13.48
N ASN A 98 9.84 5.53 14.36
CA ASN A 98 8.74 5.61 15.32
C ASN A 98 7.40 5.81 14.62
N TYR A 99 7.37 6.66 13.60
CA TYR A 99 6.16 6.90 12.85
C TYR A 99 5.78 5.66 12.04
N LEU A 100 6.76 5.02 11.43
CA LEU A 100 6.53 3.76 10.72
C LEU A 100 5.89 2.73 11.65
N CYS A 101 6.44 2.54 12.86
CA CYS A 101 5.92 1.55 13.80
C CYS A 101 4.47 1.84 14.16
N ARG A 102 4.15 3.10 14.40
CA ARG A 102 2.81 3.50 14.80
C ARG A 102 1.80 3.26 13.68
N VAL A 103 2.14 3.69 12.48
CA VAL A 103 1.25 3.54 11.33
C VAL A 103 1.12 2.07 10.95
N PHE A 104 2.23 1.35 10.94
CA PHE A 104 2.25 -0.07 10.59
C PHE A 104 1.35 -0.88 11.53
N LYS A 105 1.46 -0.62 12.84
CA LYS A 105 0.63 -1.33 13.80
C LYS A 105 -0.84 -0.99 13.62
N LYS A 106 -1.15 0.27 13.33
CA LYS A 106 -2.53 0.69 13.11
C LYS A 106 -3.12 0.00 11.88
N GLU A 107 -2.34 -0.14 10.80
CA GLU A 107 -2.85 -0.72 9.57
C GLU A 107 -2.88 -2.24 9.58
N THR A 108 -1.92 -2.89 10.24
CA THR A 108 -1.78 -4.34 10.18
C THR A 108 -2.15 -5.05 11.49
N GLY A 109 -2.20 -4.32 12.59
CA GLY A 109 -2.44 -4.91 13.90
C GLY A 109 -1.18 -5.40 14.59
N HIS A 110 -0.03 -5.33 13.93
CA HIS A 110 1.23 -5.81 14.47
C HIS A 110 2.34 -4.80 14.26
N SER A 111 3.30 -4.77 15.18
CA SER A 111 4.47 -3.91 14.97
C SER A 111 5.33 -4.50 13.84
N PRO A 112 6.18 -3.67 13.22
CA PRO A 112 7.07 -4.20 12.19
C PRO A 112 7.95 -5.35 12.68
N ALA A 113 8.45 -5.26 13.93
CA ALA A 113 9.28 -6.34 14.49
C ALA A 113 8.47 -7.62 14.64
N GLN A 114 7.25 -7.52 15.11
CA GLN A 114 6.37 -8.67 15.23
C GLN A 114 6.06 -9.27 13.87
N TRP A 115 5.76 -8.41 12.91
CA TRP A 115 5.44 -8.86 11.56
C TRP A 115 6.64 -9.59 10.93
N ARG A 116 7.84 -9.04 11.12
CA ARG A 116 9.05 -9.67 10.60
C ARG A 116 9.26 -11.05 11.23
N ALA A 117 9.04 -11.16 12.54
CA ALA A 117 9.19 -12.44 13.23
C ALA A 117 8.20 -13.48 12.73
N MET A 118 6.95 -13.06 12.50
CA MET A 118 5.92 -13.96 12.01
C MET A 118 6.20 -14.40 10.57
N ALA A 119 6.65 -13.48 9.74
CA ALA A 119 7.02 -13.81 8.38
C ALA A 119 8.19 -14.79 8.35
N GLY A 120 9.15 -14.61 9.25
CA GLY A 120 10.26 -15.53 9.37
C GLY A 120 9.82 -16.92 9.77
N GLN A 121 8.83 -17.02 10.66
CA GLN A 121 8.28 -18.30 11.05
C GLN A 121 7.54 -18.98 9.91
N SER A 122 6.83 -18.20 9.12
CA SER A 122 6.11 -18.75 7.97
C SER A 122 7.05 -19.37 6.95
N LEU A 123 8.30 -18.93 6.91
CA LEU A 123 9.29 -19.43 5.97
C LEU A 123 10.14 -20.54 6.55
N ARG A 124 9.83 -21.01 7.75
CA ARG A 124 10.60 -22.09 8.36
C ARG A 124 10.48 -23.38 7.57
N PRO A 125 11.59 -24.15 7.48
CA PRO A 125 11.49 -25.48 6.89
C PRO A 125 10.55 -26.36 7.70
N GLY A 126 9.74 -27.14 7.01
CA GLY A 126 8.81 -28.03 7.68
C GLY A 126 7.37 -27.56 7.67
N LEU A 127 7.12 -26.29 7.37
CA LEU A 127 5.75 -25.81 7.22
C LEU A 127 5.24 -26.19 5.84
N SER A 128 4.00 -26.64 5.79
CA SER A 128 3.39 -26.93 4.52
C SER A 128 3.10 -25.63 3.78
N PRO A 129 3.06 -25.67 2.43
CA PRO A 129 2.70 -24.46 1.68
C PRO A 129 1.33 -23.91 2.07
N GLU A 130 0.41 -24.78 2.43
CA GLU A 130 -0.93 -24.37 2.83
C GLU A 130 -0.91 -23.59 4.13
N GLU A 131 -0.12 -24.05 5.09
CA GLU A 131 0.00 -23.36 6.36
C GLU A 131 0.66 -22.00 6.20
N SER A 132 1.71 -21.94 5.38
CA SER A 132 2.38 -20.67 5.10
C SER A 132 1.42 -19.68 4.45
N GLN A 133 0.63 -20.16 3.50
CA GLN A 133 -0.34 -19.32 2.82
C GLN A 133 -1.39 -18.78 3.77
N ARG A 134 -1.88 -19.63 4.65
CA ARG A 134 -2.90 -19.23 5.61
C ARG A 134 -2.40 -18.15 6.55
N GLU A 135 -1.15 -18.28 7.00
CA GLU A 135 -0.57 -17.27 7.87
C GLU A 135 -0.40 -15.93 7.15
N GLN A 136 0.01 -15.97 5.89
CA GLN A 136 0.14 -14.75 5.11
C GLN A 136 -1.20 -14.05 4.93
N GLU A 137 -2.25 -14.81 4.71
CA GLU A 137 -3.58 -14.22 4.54
C GLU A 137 -4.06 -13.51 5.79
N LEU A 138 -3.65 -13.98 6.96
CA LEU A 138 -4.05 -13.33 8.21
C LEU A 138 -3.45 -11.94 8.38
N TYR A 139 -2.34 -11.65 7.72
CA TYR A 139 -1.60 -10.40 7.92
C TYR A 139 -1.71 -9.46 6.74
N ILE A 140 -2.43 -9.82 5.74
CA ILE A 140 -2.70 -8.98 4.59
C ILE A 140 -4.11 -8.42 4.69
#